data_3af0761069f9dfb446b0d6b81bc531b3
#
_entry.id   3af0761069f9dfb446b0d6b81bc531b3
#
_cell.length_a   1.000
_cell.length_b   1.000
_cell.length_c   1.000
_cell.angle_alpha   90.00
_cell.angle_beta   90.00
_cell.angle_gamma   90.00
#
_symmetry.space_group_name_H-M   'P 1'
#
loop_
_entity.id
_entity.type
_entity.pdbx_description
1 polymer ?
#
loop_
_entity_poly.entity_id
_entity_poly.type
_entity_poly.pdbx_seq_one_letter_code
_entity_poly.pdbx_strand_id
1 'polypeptide(L)'
;MAVVLGIMILVHEFGHYAAAKWFGVRVDVFSIGFGKRLTGFRRGGTDYRISALPLGGYVKMAGESPMETRSGAPDEFMSHPRWQRFVIAVAGPAMNIILAVVLLTGVFMVHYEHPVYLDQPAVVGWVMENSPAAKTGIEQGDRIVRIDGQQSPTWEDVLLKVAVTTKGPVDVAIQRGNQVLEKQIQPAPDGSDQYDTVGWLPDEPITVTYLEPDMPAAKAGLKVGDEVVSVNGTAMRSLLSVIHFLRQNGDKPVDVALLRNGQKLEIKVTPVQTEDNGQKNYRLGFQSRPVQIDKLPFAQALSRSIQENKRYSLLIVDLVRKLVEHKASIKQMEGPIGIARASGDAARQPGWTPLLGLMAMISLNLGIFNLLPIPILDGGIILLLIIEGVLRRDISIRIKERIYQTAFVFLILFAAVVIYNDLMKALPGLAQRLP
;
A
#
# COMPACT_ATOMS: atom_id res chain seq x y z
N MET A 1 4.52 -0.50 -16.43
CA MET A 1 4.12 0.80 -15.87
C MET A 1 3.18 1.58 -16.81
N ALA A 2 3.58 2.00 -18.02
CA ALA A 2 2.73 2.83 -18.89
C ALA A 2 1.35 2.20 -19.20
N VAL A 3 1.29 0.89 -19.47
CA VAL A 3 0.05 0.17 -19.71
C VAL A 3 -0.83 0.14 -18.44
N VAL A 4 -0.23 -0.14 -17.27
CA VAL A 4 -0.94 -0.18 -15.99
C VAL A 4 -1.56 1.19 -15.70
N LEU A 5 -0.76 2.25 -15.68
CA LEU A 5 -1.26 3.61 -15.44
C LEU A 5 -2.25 4.06 -16.52
N GLY A 6 -1.99 3.73 -17.79
CA GLY A 6 -2.89 4.06 -18.89
C GLY A 6 -4.29 3.47 -18.71
N ILE A 7 -4.39 2.21 -18.28
CA ILE A 7 -5.68 1.57 -18.01
C ILE A 7 -6.38 2.25 -16.82
N MET A 8 -5.66 2.52 -15.73
CA MET A 8 -6.24 3.16 -14.53
C MET A 8 -6.81 4.55 -14.86
N ILE A 9 -6.04 5.35 -15.60
CA ILE A 9 -6.48 6.69 -15.97
C ILE A 9 -7.63 6.61 -17.00
N LEU A 10 -7.59 5.67 -17.95
CA LEU A 10 -8.68 5.47 -18.89
C LEU A 10 -10.01 5.14 -18.19
N VAL A 11 -9.98 4.27 -17.16
CA VAL A 11 -11.18 3.93 -16.39
C VAL A 11 -11.67 5.12 -15.59
N HIS A 12 -10.76 5.89 -15.03
CA HIS A 12 -11.06 7.15 -14.36
C HIS A 12 -11.78 8.14 -15.28
N GLU A 13 -11.20 8.45 -16.43
CA GLU A 13 -11.76 9.34 -17.44
C GLU A 13 -13.10 8.82 -17.99
N PHE A 14 -13.23 7.49 -18.10
CA PHE A 14 -14.49 6.87 -18.48
C PHE A 14 -15.60 7.13 -17.46
N GLY A 15 -15.28 7.21 -16.18
CA GLY A 15 -16.23 7.60 -15.13
C GLY A 15 -16.83 8.98 -15.38
N HIS A 16 -15.99 9.98 -15.59
CA HIS A 16 -16.41 11.35 -15.93
C HIS A 16 -17.22 11.39 -17.23
N TYR A 17 -16.73 10.71 -18.25
CA TYR A 17 -17.39 10.62 -19.55
C TYR A 17 -18.80 10.02 -19.42
N ALA A 18 -18.94 8.89 -18.74
CA ALA A 18 -20.22 8.20 -18.59
C ALA A 18 -21.26 9.06 -17.85
N ALA A 19 -20.84 9.69 -16.74
CA ALA A 19 -21.68 10.56 -15.96
C ALA A 19 -22.06 11.85 -16.75
N ALA A 20 -21.10 12.46 -17.48
CA ALA A 20 -21.37 13.61 -18.32
C ALA A 20 -22.41 13.30 -19.41
N LYS A 21 -22.24 12.16 -20.09
CA LYS A 21 -23.23 11.70 -21.10
C LYS A 21 -24.59 11.39 -20.51
N TRP A 22 -24.62 10.81 -19.31
CA TRP A 22 -25.87 10.51 -18.58
C TRP A 22 -26.69 11.79 -18.33
N PHE A 23 -26.03 12.86 -17.93
CA PHE A 23 -26.67 14.16 -17.66
C PHE A 23 -26.85 15.05 -18.89
N GLY A 24 -26.40 14.62 -20.07
CA GLY A 24 -26.55 15.40 -21.30
C GLY A 24 -25.48 16.47 -21.49
N VAL A 25 -24.39 16.43 -20.72
CA VAL A 25 -23.25 17.32 -20.92
C VAL A 25 -22.51 16.92 -22.21
N ARG A 26 -22.23 17.90 -23.07
CA ARG A 26 -21.49 17.68 -24.30
C ARG A 26 -20.03 17.37 -23.96
N VAL A 27 -19.56 16.23 -24.44
CA VAL A 27 -18.15 15.85 -24.39
C VAL A 27 -17.53 16.07 -25.76
N ASP A 28 -16.62 17.02 -25.84
CA ASP A 28 -15.94 17.37 -27.09
C ASP A 28 -14.87 16.35 -27.46
N VAL A 29 -14.12 15.86 -26.45
CA VAL A 29 -13.02 14.92 -26.64
C VAL A 29 -13.02 13.85 -25.57
N PHE A 30 -12.81 12.60 -25.98
CA PHE A 30 -12.38 11.48 -25.14
C PHE A 30 -11.08 10.92 -25.70
N SER A 31 -9.98 11.13 -24.98
CA SER A 31 -8.64 10.80 -25.48
C SER A 31 -7.96 9.73 -24.62
N ILE A 32 -7.41 8.70 -25.28
CA ILE A 32 -6.42 7.80 -24.71
C ILE A 32 -5.05 8.40 -25.03
N GLY A 33 -4.33 8.86 -24.00
CA GLY A 33 -3.06 9.56 -24.16
C GLY A 33 -3.20 11.07 -24.31
N PHE A 34 -2.05 11.74 -24.31
CA PHE A 34 -1.91 13.20 -24.45
C PHE A 34 -1.21 13.59 -25.77
N GLY A 35 -1.33 14.86 -26.15
CA GLY A 35 -0.62 15.45 -27.25
C GLY A 35 -1.31 15.26 -28.60
N LYS A 36 -0.51 15.11 -29.69
CA LYS A 36 -1.03 15.04 -31.05
C LYS A 36 -1.91 13.81 -31.26
N ARG A 37 -3.09 14.03 -31.90
CA ARG A 37 -3.99 12.95 -32.32
C ARG A 37 -3.28 12.07 -33.36
N LEU A 38 -3.21 10.77 -33.10
CA LEU A 38 -2.67 9.78 -34.03
C LEU A 38 -3.79 9.16 -34.87
N THR A 39 -4.86 8.68 -34.19
CA THR A 39 -6.02 8.06 -34.83
C THR A 39 -7.27 8.30 -34.02
N GLY A 40 -8.44 7.94 -34.57
CA GLY A 40 -9.70 8.04 -33.86
C GLY A 40 -10.88 8.30 -34.79
N PHE A 41 -12.07 8.36 -34.22
CA PHE A 41 -13.31 8.60 -34.93
C PHE A 41 -14.18 9.60 -34.17
N ARG A 42 -15.14 10.21 -34.87
CA ARG A 42 -16.14 11.08 -34.25
C ARG A 42 -17.51 10.42 -34.26
N ARG A 43 -18.19 10.45 -33.11
CA ARG A 43 -19.54 9.93 -32.96
C ARG A 43 -20.30 10.73 -31.91
N GLY A 44 -21.55 11.11 -32.21
CA GLY A 44 -22.40 11.82 -31.24
C GLY A 44 -21.78 13.13 -30.70
N GLY A 45 -21.08 13.88 -31.55
CA GLY A 45 -20.41 15.13 -31.17
C GLY A 45 -19.06 14.97 -30.46
N THR A 46 -18.67 13.75 -30.07
CA THR A 46 -17.42 13.45 -29.35
C THR A 46 -16.34 12.95 -30.31
N ASP A 47 -15.13 13.50 -30.22
CA ASP A 47 -13.92 12.98 -30.86
C ASP A 47 -13.24 11.95 -29.97
N TYR A 48 -13.40 10.65 -30.28
CA TYR A 48 -12.71 9.55 -29.64
C TYR A 48 -11.37 9.37 -30.31
N ARG A 49 -10.28 9.55 -29.56
CA ARG A 49 -8.95 9.56 -30.18
C ARG A 49 -7.89 8.86 -29.33
N ILE A 50 -6.87 8.36 -30.03
CA ILE A 50 -5.61 7.89 -29.46
C ILE A 50 -4.56 8.96 -29.75
N SER A 51 -3.88 9.43 -28.74
CA SER A 51 -2.88 10.48 -28.80
C SER A 51 -1.47 9.93 -28.64
N ALA A 52 -0.45 10.72 -29.02
CA ALA A 52 0.93 10.29 -29.20
C ALA A 52 1.64 9.83 -27.91
N LEU A 53 1.27 10.37 -26.75
CA LEU A 53 1.87 10.04 -25.47
C LEU A 53 0.93 9.13 -24.67
N PRO A 54 1.22 7.82 -24.57
CA PRO A 54 0.32 6.85 -23.92
C PRO A 54 0.44 6.87 -22.39
N LEU A 55 0.59 8.05 -21.79
CA LEU A 55 0.78 8.26 -20.36
C LEU A 55 -0.51 8.78 -19.72
N GLY A 56 -1.66 8.14 -20.04
CA GLY A 56 -2.94 8.53 -19.45
C GLY A 56 -4.04 8.80 -20.47
N GLY A 57 -4.93 9.72 -20.16
CA GLY A 57 -6.03 10.13 -21.01
C GLY A 57 -6.65 11.42 -20.49
N TYR A 58 -7.68 11.89 -21.16
CA TYR A 58 -8.49 13.00 -20.67
C TYR A 58 -9.86 13.04 -21.35
N VAL A 59 -10.82 13.55 -20.60
CA VAL A 59 -12.13 13.92 -21.09
C VAL A 59 -12.17 15.45 -21.14
N LYS A 60 -12.61 16.01 -22.27
CA LYS A 60 -12.87 17.44 -22.39
C LYS A 60 -14.37 17.66 -22.51
N MET A 61 -14.97 18.21 -21.48
CA MET A 61 -16.38 18.61 -21.48
C MET A 61 -16.52 20.06 -21.96
N ALA A 62 -17.59 20.36 -22.68
CA ALA A 62 -17.87 21.70 -23.13
C ALA A 62 -18.13 22.64 -21.94
N GLY A 63 -17.50 23.81 -21.92
CA GLY A 63 -17.66 24.81 -20.87
C GLY A 63 -17.19 24.37 -19.48
N GLU A 64 -16.28 23.39 -19.40
CA GLU A 64 -15.67 22.93 -18.15
C GLU A 64 -14.62 23.92 -17.62
N SER A 65 -13.76 24.40 -18.51
CA SER A 65 -12.71 25.32 -18.13
C SER A 65 -13.24 26.70 -17.80
N PRO A 66 -12.86 27.28 -16.65
CA PRO A 66 -13.19 28.67 -16.34
C PRO A 66 -12.64 29.69 -17.33
N MET A 67 -11.58 29.31 -18.09
CA MET A 67 -10.89 30.18 -19.04
C MET A 67 -11.47 30.09 -20.46
N GLU A 68 -12.35 29.13 -20.75
CA GLU A 68 -13.00 29.03 -22.04
C GLU A 68 -14.14 30.04 -22.17
N THR A 69 -14.28 30.60 -23.36
CA THR A 69 -15.43 31.46 -23.71
C THR A 69 -16.70 30.62 -23.66
N ARG A 70 -17.57 30.89 -22.69
CA ARG A 70 -18.84 30.19 -22.54
C ARG A 70 -19.87 30.78 -23.48
N SER A 71 -20.59 29.90 -24.16
CA SER A 71 -21.76 30.30 -24.96
C SER A 71 -23.05 30.37 -24.12
N GLY A 72 -23.04 29.73 -22.92
CA GLY A 72 -24.24 29.56 -22.09
C GLY A 72 -25.20 28.51 -22.63
N ALA A 73 -24.72 27.64 -23.51
CA ALA A 73 -25.52 26.55 -24.05
C ALA A 73 -25.94 25.56 -22.94
N PRO A 74 -27.14 24.98 -23.03
CA PRO A 74 -27.67 24.11 -21.98
C PRO A 74 -26.87 22.81 -21.81
N ASP A 75 -26.09 22.40 -22.81
CA ASP A 75 -25.23 21.23 -22.83
C ASP A 75 -23.80 21.49 -22.31
N GLU A 76 -23.49 22.71 -21.86
CA GLU A 76 -22.22 23.04 -21.21
C GLU A 76 -22.18 22.57 -19.75
N PHE A 77 -21.04 22.04 -19.30
CA PHE A 77 -20.85 21.56 -17.92
C PHE A 77 -21.26 22.59 -16.85
N MET A 78 -20.87 23.84 -17.02
CA MET A 78 -21.19 24.90 -16.07
C MET A 78 -22.66 25.36 -16.12
N SER A 79 -23.43 25.01 -17.15
CA SER A 79 -24.86 25.29 -17.25
C SER A 79 -25.71 24.29 -16.47
N HIS A 80 -25.11 23.15 -16.08
CA HIS A 80 -25.78 22.12 -15.31
C HIS A 80 -25.84 22.47 -13.80
N PRO A 81 -26.87 21.98 -13.08
CA PRO A 81 -27.00 22.15 -11.64
C PRO A 81 -25.75 21.63 -10.89
N ARG A 82 -25.41 22.25 -9.74
CA ARG A 82 -24.22 21.90 -8.94
C ARG A 82 -24.17 20.42 -8.56
N TRP A 83 -25.31 19.80 -8.25
CA TRP A 83 -25.37 18.38 -7.90
C TRP A 83 -25.00 17.46 -9.07
N GLN A 84 -25.35 17.78 -10.32
CA GLN A 84 -24.94 17.01 -11.50
C GLN A 84 -23.42 17.15 -11.73
N ARG A 85 -22.89 18.37 -11.64
CA ARG A 85 -21.45 18.64 -11.71
C ARG A 85 -20.69 17.90 -10.61
N PHE A 86 -21.25 17.83 -9.40
CA PHE A 86 -20.69 17.05 -8.30
C PHE A 86 -20.64 15.55 -8.61
N VAL A 87 -21.73 14.98 -9.12
CA VAL A 87 -21.77 13.55 -9.49
C VAL A 87 -20.77 13.26 -10.61
N ILE A 88 -20.64 14.14 -11.61
CA ILE A 88 -19.66 13.99 -12.69
C ILE A 88 -18.23 14.02 -12.11
N ALA A 89 -17.92 14.94 -11.21
CA ALA A 89 -16.61 15.04 -10.58
C ALA A 89 -16.28 13.80 -9.71
N VAL A 90 -17.25 13.24 -9.00
CA VAL A 90 -17.06 12.01 -8.19
C VAL A 90 -16.92 10.76 -9.05
N ALA A 91 -17.51 10.74 -10.25
CA ALA A 91 -17.61 9.54 -11.07
C ALA A 91 -16.24 8.98 -11.50
N GLY A 92 -15.26 9.82 -11.79
CA GLY A 92 -13.89 9.38 -12.10
C GLY A 92 -13.25 8.61 -10.95
N PRO A 93 -13.07 9.23 -9.77
CA PRO A 93 -12.56 8.55 -8.59
C PRO A 93 -13.35 7.30 -8.20
N ALA A 94 -14.68 7.34 -8.29
CA ALA A 94 -15.54 6.20 -7.98
C ALA A 94 -15.27 5.00 -8.89
N MET A 95 -15.05 5.24 -10.19
CA MET A 95 -14.72 4.17 -11.14
C MET A 95 -13.38 3.51 -10.81
N ASN A 96 -12.41 4.24 -10.33
CA ASN A 96 -11.14 3.67 -9.88
C ASN A 96 -11.30 2.81 -8.61
N ILE A 97 -12.14 3.24 -7.66
CA ILE A 97 -12.44 2.43 -6.48
C ILE A 97 -13.20 1.15 -6.89
N ILE A 98 -14.16 1.26 -7.79
CA ILE A 98 -14.89 0.08 -8.33
C ILE A 98 -13.91 -0.86 -9.03
N LEU A 99 -13.02 -0.33 -9.87
CA LEU A 99 -12.01 -1.15 -10.56
C LEU A 99 -11.10 -1.87 -9.56
N ALA A 100 -10.67 -1.21 -8.49
CA ALA A 100 -9.86 -1.83 -7.45
C ALA A 100 -10.60 -3.01 -6.79
N VAL A 101 -11.89 -2.84 -6.47
CA VAL A 101 -12.72 -3.92 -5.93
C VAL A 101 -12.86 -5.07 -6.92
N VAL A 102 -13.11 -4.79 -8.19
CA VAL A 102 -13.29 -5.83 -9.24
C VAL A 102 -11.98 -6.61 -9.43
N LEU A 103 -10.85 -5.93 -9.57
CA LEU A 103 -9.55 -6.57 -9.75
C LEU A 103 -9.17 -7.44 -8.56
N LEU A 104 -9.33 -6.92 -7.34
CA LEU A 104 -8.97 -7.66 -6.14
C LEU A 104 -9.92 -8.85 -5.91
N THR A 105 -11.21 -8.71 -6.24
CA THR A 105 -12.15 -9.84 -6.24
C THR A 105 -11.69 -10.94 -7.20
N GLY A 106 -11.29 -10.57 -8.42
CA GLY A 106 -10.75 -11.53 -9.38
C GLY A 106 -9.48 -12.22 -8.88
N VAL A 107 -8.58 -11.48 -8.26
CA VAL A 107 -7.37 -12.05 -7.64
C VAL A 107 -7.75 -13.07 -6.58
N PHE A 108 -8.63 -12.75 -5.63
CA PHE A 108 -9.02 -13.65 -4.53
C PHE A 108 -9.77 -14.89 -4.98
N MET A 109 -10.47 -14.82 -6.11
CA MET A 109 -11.13 -16.00 -6.71
C MET A 109 -10.14 -17.00 -7.31
N VAL A 110 -8.97 -16.54 -7.75
CA VAL A 110 -7.97 -17.39 -8.43
C VAL A 110 -6.86 -17.80 -7.51
N HIS A 111 -6.36 -16.88 -6.69
CA HIS A 111 -5.18 -17.07 -5.87
C HIS A 111 -5.20 -16.08 -4.71
N TYR A 112 -5.72 -16.52 -3.57
CA TYR A 112 -5.66 -15.76 -2.33
C TYR A 112 -4.55 -16.34 -1.47
N GLU A 113 -3.39 -15.71 -1.52
CA GLU A 113 -2.22 -16.06 -0.72
C GLU A 113 -2.08 -15.07 0.42
N HIS A 114 -2.09 -15.57 1.65
CA HIS A 114 -1.83 -14.74 2.82
C HIS A 114 -1.10 -15.53 3.90
N PRO A 115 -0.13 -14.91 4.59
CA PRO A 115 0.43 -15.48 5.81
C PRO A 115 -0.66 -15.62 6.86
N VAL A 116 -0.77 -16.82 7.43
CA VAL A 116 -1.84 -17.16 8.39
C VAL A 116 -1.87 -16.21 9.58
N TYR A 117 -0.72 -15.73 10.04
CA TYR A 117 -0.63 -14.85 11.20
C TYR A 117 -1.19 -13.43 10.98
N LEU A 118 -1.26 -12.96 9.74
CA LEU A 118 -1.72 -11.58 9.46
C LEU A 118 -3.16 -11.33 9.89
N ASP A 119 -4.04 -12.31 9.70
CA ASP A 119 -5.44 -12.23 10.07
C ASP A 119 -5.72 -12.65 11.53
N GLN A 120 -4.67 -13.12 12.26
CA GLN A 120 -4.81 -13.55 13.65
C GLN A 120 -4.75 -12.35 14.61
N PRO A 121 -5.31 -12.49 15.81
CA PRO A 121 -5.11 -11.51 16.87
C PRO A 121 -3.62 -11.22 17.08
N ALA A 122 -3.27 -9.97 17.25
CA ALA A 122 -1.88 -9.55 17.31
C ALA A 122 -1.22 -9.99 18.64
N VAL A 123 -0.65 -11.20 18.66
CA VAL A 123 0.14 -11.73 19.77
C VAL A 123 1.61 -11.59 19.46
N VAL A 124 2.40 -11.05 20.39
CA VAL A 124 3.85 -10.85 20.26
C VAL A 124 4.57 -12.20 20.39
N GLY A 125 5.15 -12.67 19.30
CA GLY A 125 5.93 -13.91 19.27
C GLY A 125 7.39 -13.74 19.69
N TRP A 126 7.94 -12.55 19.44
CA TRP A 126 9.32 -12.23 19.83
C TRP A 126 9.50 -10.72 19.99
N VAL A 127 10.43 -10.34 20.88
CA VAL A 127 10.84 -8.93 21.06
C VAL A 127 12.35 -8.87 20.91
N MET A 128 12.82 -8.02 20.00
CA MET A 128 14.24 -7.80 19.75
C MET A 128 14.89 -7.06 20.93
N GLU A 129 16.05 -7.53 21.35
CA GLU A 129 16.82 -6.87 22.40
C GLU A 129 17.16 -5.42 22.02
N ASN A 130 17.13 -4.52 23.01
CA ASN A 130 17.39 -3.09 22.84
C ASN A 130 16.45 -2.34 21.90
N SER A 131 15.41 -2.99 21.38
CA SER A 131 14.42 -2.37 20.52
C SER A 131 13.50 -1.39 21.27
N PRO A 132 12.76 -0.52 20.55
CA PRO A 132 11.72 0.29 21.14
C PRO A 132 10.69 -0.50 21.95
N ALA A 133 10.24 -1.66 21.46
CA ALA A 133 9.32 -2.53 22.18
C ALA A 133 9.93 -3.06 23.48
N ALA A 134 11.18 -3.55 23.45
CA ALA A 134 11.88 -4.02 24.66
C ALA A 134 12.02 -2.91 25.72
N LYS A 135 12.41 -1.69 25.31
CA LYS A 135 12.57 -0.53 26.20
C LYS A 135 11.26 -0.12 26.88
N THR A 136 10.11 -0.39 26.26
CA THR A 136 8.80 -0.11 26.86
C THR A 136 8.26 -1.29 27.67
N GLY A 137 9.03 -2.38 27.79
CA GLY A 137 8.68 -3.57 28.57
C GLY A 137 7.59 -4.41 27.93
N ILE A 138 7.55 -4.48 26.62
CA ILE A 138 6.75 -5.47 25.88
C ILE A 138 7.49 -6.80 25.91
N GLU A 139 6.77 -7.88 26.10
CA GLU A 139 7.29 -9.23 26.26
C GLU A 139 6.64 -10.21 25.30
N GLN A 140 7.30 -11.34 25.09
CA GLN A 140 6.74 -12.45 24.33
C GLN A 140 5.45 -12.96 25.00
N GLY A 141 4.41 -13.15 24.19
CA GLY A 141 3.08 -13.58 24.65
C GLY A 141 2.12 -12.42 24.94
N ASP A 142 2.58 -11.17 24.93
CA ASP A 142 1.68 -10.02 25.04
C ASP A 142 0.74 -9.97 23.83
N ARG A 143 -0.54 -9.72 24.10
CA ARG A 143 -1.54 -9.51 23.07
C ARG A 143 -1.81 -8.02 22.90
N ILE A 144 -1.61 -7.50 21.73
CA ILE A 144 -1.96 -6.11 21.40
C ILE A 144 -3.48 -6.03 21.26
N VAL A 145 -4.15 -5.36 22.20
CA VAL A 145 -5.61 -5.23 22.23
C VAL A 145 -6.08 -3.88 21.69
N ARG A 146 -5.17 -2.88 21.60
CA ARG A 146 -5.43 -1.59 20.97
C ARG A 146 -4.13 -0.99 20.40
N ILE A 147 -4.21 -0.36 19.24
CA ILE A 147 -3.11 0.40 18.63
C ILE A 147 -3.67 1.68 17.99
N ASP A 148 -3.15 2.86 18.35
CA ASP A 148 -3.59 4.17 17.85
C ASP A 148 -5.12 4.28 17.80
N GLY A 149 -5.81 3.85 18.85
CA GLY A 149 -7.27 3.90 18.98
C GLY A 149 -8.03 2.74 18.31
N GLN A 150 -7.40 1.95 17.45
CA GLN A 150 -8.02 0.77 16.84
C GLN A 150 -8.06 -0.38 17.85
N GLN A 151 -9.27 -0.91 18.11
CA GLN A 151 -9.48 -2.03 19.02
C GLN A 151 -9.30 -3.38 18.33
N SER A 152 -8.84 -4.37 19.09
CA SER A 152 -8.67 -5.76 18.64
C SER A 152 -7.97 -5.89 17.28
N PRO A 153 -6.77 -5.28 17.10
CA PRO A 153 -6.08 -5.30 15.83
C PRO A 153 -5.61 -6.72 15.47
N THR A 154 -5.57 -7.01 14.19
CA THR A 154 -4.79 -8.13 13.64
C THR A 154 -3.32 -7.73 13.51
N TRP A 155 -2.43 -8.70 13.24
CA TRP A 155 -1.04 -8.37 12.97
C TRP A 155 -0.88 -7.47 11.75
N GLU A 156 -1.71 -7.66 10.73
CA GLU A 156 -1.68 -6.77 9.56
C GLU A 156 -2.02 -5.33 9.94
N ASP A 157 -3.03 -5.11 10.83
CA ASP A 157 -3.37 -3.78 11.33
C ASP A 157 -2.19 -3.14 12.08
N VAL A 158 -1.52 -3.93 12.92
CA VAL A 158 -0.34 -3.48 13.68
C VAL A 158 0.78 -3.04 12.73
N LEU A 159 1.14 -3.89 11.75
CA LEU A 159 2.20 -3.59 10.80
C LEU A 159 1.90 -2.32 9.99
N LEU A 160 0.67 -2.17 9.52
CA LEU A 160 0.25 -1.00 8.75
C LEU A 160 0.26 0.27 9.59
N LYS A 161 -0.20 0.22 10.86
CA LYS A 161 -0.16 1.37 11.77
C LYS A 161 1.26 1.82 12.08
N VAL A 162 2.16 0.88 12.32
CA VAL A 162 3.59 1.17 12.52
C VAL A 162 4.21 1.78 11.25
N ALA A 163 3.94 1.21 10.08
CA ALA A 163 4.49 1.67 8.81
C ALA A 163 4.13 3.12 8.48
N VAL A 164 2.93 3.60 8.87
CA VAL A 164 2.51 4.99 8.64
C VAL A 164 2.91 5.95 9.76
N THR A 165 3.45 5.44 10.89
CA THR A 165 3.89 6.27 12.03
C THR A 165 5.41 6.31 12.09
N THR A 166 6.03 7.29 11.41
CA THR A 166 7.49 7.43 11.34
C THR A 166 8.06 8.46 12.31
N LYS A 167 7.22 9.34 12.83
CA LYS A 167 7.60 10.37 13.79
C LYS A 167 6.54 10.47 14.88
N GLY A 168 6.96 10.33 16.11
CA GLY A 168 6.06 10.34 17.25
C GLY A 168 5.76 8.96 17.80
N PRO A 169 5.24 8.88 19.03
CA PRO A 169 4.91 7.62 19.68
C PRO A 169 3.69 6.94 19.05
N VAL A 170 3.69 5.62 19.09
CA VAL A 170 2.54 4.77 18.81
C VAL A 170 1.90 4.41 20.15
N ASP A 171 0.62 4.71 20.33
CA ASP A 171 -0.13 4.36 21.53
C ASP A 171 -0.61 2.91 21.44
N VAL A 172 -0.20 2.07 22.40
CA VAL A 172 -0.55 0.64 22.44
C VAL A 172 -1.13 0.25 23.79
N ALA A 173 -2.22 -0.52 23.76
CA ALA A 173 -2.65 -1.29 24.91
C ALA A 173 -2.34 -2.76 24.69
N ILE A 174 -1.63 -3.37 25.62
CA ILE A 174 -1.31 -4.80 25.61
C ILE A 174 -2.03 -5.52 26.75
N GLN A 175 -2.46 -6.74 26.47
CA GLN A 175 -2.98 -7.66 27.47
C GLN A 175 -1.89 -8.66 27.83
N ARG A 176 -1.51 -8.69 29.12
CA ARG A 176 -0.59 -9.66 29.71
C ARG A 176 -1.33 -10.40 30.82
N GLY A 177 -1.69 -11.65 30.59
CA GLY A 177 -2.60 -12.38 31.48
C GLY A 177 -3.95 -11.66 31.58
N ASN A 178 -4.34 -11.28 32.82
CA ASN A 178 -5.59 -10.57 33.09
C ASN A 178 -5.44 -9.04 33.17
N GLN A 179 -4.26 -8.50 32.93
CA GLN A 179 -3.97 -7.06 33.02
C GLN A 179 -3.88 -6.42 31.65
N VAL A 180 -4.44 -5.22 31.50
CA VAL A 180 -4.24 -4.38 30.33
C VAL A 180 -3.28 -3.26 30.71
N LEU A 181 -2.19 -3.15 29.96
CA LEU A 181 -1.12 -2.18 30.19
C LEU A 181 -1.09 -1.20 29.01
N GLU A 182 -1.18 0.08 29.33
CA GLU A 182 -1.02 1.16 28.32
C GLU A 182 0.46 1.47 28.15
N LYS A 183 0.90 1.55 26.92
CA LYS A 183 2.29 1.79 26.52
C LYS A 183 2.36 2.80 25.39
N GLN A 184 3.45 3.54 25.37
CA GLN A 184 3.80 4.39 24.23
C GLN A 184 5.15 3.94 23.68
N ILE A 185 5.18 3.58 22.42
CA ILE A 185 6.37 3.08 21.75
C ILE A 185 6.85 4.15 20.77
N GLN A 186 8.06 4.59 20.93
CA GLN A 186 8.70 5.50 19.97
C GLN A 186 9.39 4.67 18.89
N PRO A 187 8.87 4.63 17.65
CA PRO A 187 9.51 3.90 16.56
C PRO A 187 10.95 4.39 16.29
N ALA A 188 11.84 3.47 15.93
CA ALA A 188 13.18 3.83 15.54
C ALA A 188 13.17 4.52 14.16
N PRO A 189 13.82 5.70 14.00
CA PRO A 189 13.77 6.46 12.74
C PRO A 189 14.53 5.79 11.59
N ASP A 190 15.49 4.92 11.91
CA ASP A 190 16.41 4.29 10.96
C ASP A 190 16.11 2.80 10.74
N GLY A 191 14.93 2.31 11.16
CA GLY A 191 14.53 0.93 10.93
C GLY A 191 14.49 0.61 9.42
N SER A 192 15.25 -0.43 9.00
CA SER A 192 15.34 -0.83 7.59
C SER A 192 14.05 -1.47 7.08
N ASP A 193 13.24 -2.00 7.98
CA ASP A 193 11.92 -2.54 7.73
C ASP A 193 10.95 -2.28 8.91
N GLN A 194 9.69 -2.65 8.74
CA GLN A 194 8.66 -2.43 9.76
C GLN A 194 8.88 -3.22 11.06
N TYR A 195 9.64 -4.31 11.02
CA TYR A 195 9.99 -5.11 12.20
C TYR A 195 11.11 -4.46 12.99
N ASP A 196 12.13 -3.94 12.31
CA ASP A 196 13.25 -3.23 12.92
C ASP A 196 12.79 -1.90 13.54
N THR A 197 11.75 -1.28 12.98
CA THR A 197 11.23 0.01 13.44
C THR A 197 10.72 -0.02 14.87
N VAL A 198 10.06 -1.11 15.30
CA VAL A 198 9.53 -1.27 16.67
C VAL A 198 10.22 -2.40 17.40
N GLY A 199 10.60 -3.46 16.70
CA GLY A 199 11.33 -4.61 17.25
C GLY A 199 10.46 -5.65 17.93
N TRP A 200 9.22 -5.77 17.51
CA TRP A 200 8.35 -6.91 17.84
C TRP A 200 8.02 -7.73 16.62
N LEU A 201 7.78 -9.02 16.82
CA LEU A 201 7.49 -9.98 15.76
C LEU A 201 6.20 -10.74 16.06
N PRO A 202 5.46 -11.19 15.04
CA PRO A 202 4.27 -11.99 15.24
C PRO A 202 4.55 -13.33 15.91
N ASP A 203 3.55 -13.84 16.63
CA ASP A 203 3.51 -15.23 17.05
C ASP A 203 3.11 -16.10 15.86
N GLU A 204 4.10 -16.77 15.29
CA GLU A 204 3.95 -17.59 14.10
C GLU A 204 4.66 -18.92 14.30
N PRO A 205 3.96 -20.07 14.18
CA PRO A 205 4.59 -21.37 14.20
C PRO A 205 5.64 -21.52 13.09
N ILE A 206 6.83 -22.00 13.44
CA ILE A 206 7.92 -22.16 12.48
C ILE A 206 7.86 -23.54 11.86
N THR A 207 6.98 -23.74 10.91
CA THR A 207 6.87 -25.01 10.17
C THR A 207 7.79 -25.00 8.98
N VAL A 208 8.67 -26.02 8.89
CA VAL A 208 9.59 -26.19 7.76
C VAL A 208 8.78 -26.51 6.50
N THR A 209 8.77 -25.57 5.56
CA THR A 209 8.07 -25.73 4.25
C THR A 209 9.01 -26.14 3.14
N TYR A 210 10.29 -25.79 3.25
CA TYR A 210 11.32 -26.14 2.28
C TYR A 210 12.68 -26.32 2.97
N LEU A 211 13.48 -27.25 2.45
CA LEU A 211 14.86 -27.50 2.87
C LEU A 211 15.81 -27.38 1.66
N GLU A 212 16.84 -26.58 1.82
CA GLU A 212 17.92 -26.50 0.84
C GLU A 212 18.78 -27.78 0.94
N PRO A 213 18.95 -28.58 -0.15
CA PRO A 213 19.45 -29.94 -0.06
C PRO A 213 20.84 -30.08 0.60
N ASP A 214 21.77 -29.17 0.33
CA ASP A 214 23.16 -29.25 0.80
C ASP A 214 23.43 -28.43 2.07
N MET A 215 22.40 -27.84 2.66
CA MET A 215 22.54 -27.00 3.82
C MET A 215 22.50 -27.77 5.15
N PRO A 216 23.02 -27.17 6.25
CA PRO A 216 23.18 -27.83 7.53
C PRO A 216 21.91 -28.46 8.10
N ALA A 217 20.74 -27.81 7.96
CA ALA A 217 19.49 -28.33 8.49
C ALA A 217 19.10 -29.68 7.85
N ALA A 218 19.25 -29.80 6.51
CA ALA A 218 18.96 -31.02 5.80
C ALA A 218 19.92 -32.13 6.22
N LYS A 219 21.23 -31.84 6.35
CA LYS A 219 22.29 -32.80 6.77
C LYS A 219 22.07 -33.24 8.22
N ALA A 220 21.53 -32.39 9.09
CA ALA A 220 21.23 -32.73 10.48
C ALA A 220 19.91 -33.52 10.64
N GLY A 221 19.18 -33.78 9.55
CA GLY A 221 18.00 -34.62 9.55
C GLY A 221 16.69 -33.85 9.83
N LEU A 222 16.68 -32.51 9.68
CA LEU A 222 15.45 -31.73 9.63
C LEU A 222 14.61 -32.18 8.42
N LYS A 223 13.29 -32.18 8.52
CA LYS A 223 12.38 -32.60 7.44
C LYS A 223 11.30 -31.54 7.21
N VAL A 224 10.77 -31.53 5.99
CA VAL A 224 9.58 -30.74 5.67
C VAL A 224 8.42 -31.24 6.55
N GLY A 225 7.67 -30.30 7.15
CA GLY A 225 6.61 -30.58 8.11
C GLY A 225 7.06 -30.56 9.58
N ASP A 226 8.36 -30.47 9.88
CA ASP A 226 8.84 -30.26 11.25
C ASP A 226 8.44 -28.86 11.74
N GLU A 227 8.06 -28.75 13.00
CA GLU A 227 7.81 -27.46 13.67
C GLU A 227 8.97 -27.14 14.62
N VAL A 228 9.73 -26.07 14.34
CA VAL A 228 10.82 -25.63 15.21
C VAL A 228 10.25 -24.89 16.42
N VAL A 229 10.54 -25.41 17.62
CA VAL A 229 9.98 -24.91 18.89
C VAL A 229 10.98 -24.05 19.66
N SER A 230 12.26 -24.46 19.68
CA SER A 230 13.30 -23.69 20.38
C SER A 230 14.69 -23.88 19.73
N VAL A 231 15.56 -22.91 19.97
CA VAL A 231 16.98 -22.95 19.62
C VAL A 231 17.79 -22.67 20.87
N ASN A 232 18.71 -23.57 21.23
CA ASN A 232 19.48 -23.53 22.48
C ASN A 232 18.57 -23.32 23.73
N GLY A 233 17.42 -23.98 23.77
CA GLY A 233 16.45 -23.85 24.87
C GLY A 233 15.60 -22.58 24.86
N THR A 234 15.92 -21.58 24.02
CA THR A 234 15.13 -20.37 23.86
C THR A 234 13.93 -20.65 22.92
N ALA A 235 12.72 -20.42 23.41
CA ALA A 235 11.51 -20.63 22.61
C ALA A 235 11.48 -19.70 21.39
N MET A 236 11.26 -20.25 20.22
CA MET A 236 11.15 -19.51 18.96
C MET A 236 9.70 -19.54 18.48
N ARG A 237 9.14 -18.38 18.23
CA ARG A 237 7.75 -18.18 17.76
C ARG A 237 7.68 -17.30 16.53
N SER A 238 8.79 -17.16 15.81
CA SER A 238 8.87 -16.45 14.54
C SER A 238 10.14 -16.87 13.81
N LEU A 239 10.08 -17.04 12.49
CA LEU A 239 11.29 -17.33 11.70
C LEU A 239 12.34 -16.22 11.84
N LEU A 240 11.90 -14.97 11.94
CA LEU A 240 12.82 -13.84 12.13
C LEU A 240 13.54 -13.90 13.48
N SER A 241 12.92 -14.45 14.53
CA SER A 241 13.60 -14.67 15.82
C SER A 241 14.74 -15.67 15.68
N VAL A 242 14.57 -16.73 14.88
CA VAL A 242 15.65 -17.70 14.57
C VAL A 242 16.78 -17.01 13.81
N ILE A 243 16.45 -16.23 12.78
CA ILE A 243 17.46 -15.50 11.99
C ILE A 243 18.25 -14.53 12.87
N HIS A 244 17.58 -13.78 13.73
CA HIS A 244 18.22 -12.87 14.67
C HIS A 244 19.13 -13.60 15.66
N PHE A 245 18.64 -14.71 16.23
CA PHE A 245 19.43 -15.56 17.12
C PHE A 245 20.69 -16.07 16.43
N LEU A 246 20.59 -16.58 15.19
CA LEU A 246 21.73 -17.08 14.45
C LEU A 246 22.77 -16.01 14.11
N ARG A 247 22.34 -14.77 13.84
CA ARG A 247 23.25 -13.63 13.63
C ARG A 247 24.12 -13.36 14.87
N GLN A 248 23.54 -13.46 16.07
CA GLN A 248 24.28 -13.26 17.32
C GLN A 248 25.16 -14.48 17.68
N ASN A 249 24.69 -15.67 17.39
CA ASN A 249 25.40 -16.92 17.72
C ASN A 249 26.58 -17.20 16.78
N GLY A 250 26.56 -16.70 15.55
CA GLY A 250 27.59 -16.91 14.53
C GLY A 250 27.58 -18.34 14.00
N ASP A 251 28.77 -18.91 13.81
CA ASP A 251 29.00 -20.27 13.31
C ASP A 251 29.01 -21.36 14.40
N LYS A 252 28.64 -20.98 15.64
CA LYS A 252 28.60 -21.95 16.74
C LYS A 252 27.44 -22.93 16.56
N PRO A 253 27.65 -24.25 16.85
CA PRO A 253 26.57 -25.21 16.83
C PRO A 253 25.39 -24.83 17.71
N VAL A 254 24.19 -25.07 17.24
CA VAL A 254 22.94 -24.82 17.97
C VAL A 254 22.15 -26.10 18.12
N ASP A 255 21.52 -26.26 19.28
CA ASP A 255 20.60 -27.35 19.56
C ASP A 255 19.18 -26.88 19.18
N VAL A 256 18.59 -27.52 18.18
CA VAL A 256 17.27 -27.19 17.64
C VAL A 256 16.27 -28.21 18.13
N ALA A 257 15.33 -27.79 19.01
CA ALA A 257 14.21 -28.63 19.40
C ALA A 257 13.05 -28.43 18.41
N LEU A 258 12.47 -29.53 17.96
CA LEU A 258 11.40 -29.56 16.99
C LEU A 258 10.30 -30.56 17.38
N LEU A 259 9.12 -30.35 16.83
CA LEU A 259 8.00 -31.31 16.89
C LEU A 259 7.87 -31.97 15.52
N ARG A 260 7.95 -33.30 15.46
CA ARG A 260 7.71 -34.13 14.27
C ARG A 260 6.56 -35.11 14.58
N ASN A 261 5.45 -34.96 13.90
CA ASN A 261 4.24 -35.75 14.15
C ASN A 261 3.83 -35.77 15.64
N GLY A 262 3.96 -34.62 16.32
CA GLY A 262 3.66 -34.47 17.74
C GLY A 262 4.74 -34.99 18.71
N GLN A 263 5.83 -35.59 18.23
CA GLN A 263 6.94 -36.04 19.06
C GLN A 263 8.04 -34.98 19.13
N LYS A 264 8.51 -34.68 20.32
CA LYS A 264 9.63 -33.74 20.54
C LYS A 264 10.95 -34.43 20.18
N LEU A 265 11.70 -33.82 19.30
CA LEU A 265 13.04 -34.24 18.88
C LEU A 265 14.00 -33.09 19.06
N GLU A 266 15.27 -33.40 19.24
CA GLU A 266 16.35 -32.43 19.33
C GLU A 266 17.46 -32.81 18.36
N ILE A 267 17.90 -31.86 17.56
CA ILE A 267 18.97 -32.05 16.58
C ILE A 267 20.03 -30.95 16.75
N LYS A 268 21.29 -31.32 16.54
CA LYS A 268 22.39 -30.36 16.58
C LYS A 268 22.74 -29.90 15.18
N VAL A 269 22.75 -28.59 14.94
CA VAL A 269 22.99 -28.00 13.63
C VAL A 269 24.03 -26.90 13.76
N THR A 270 25.03 -26.88 12.86
CA THR A 270 26.02 -25.81 12.80
C THR A 270 25.65 -24.86 11.67
N PRO A 271 25.34 -23.59 11.95
CA PRO A 271 25.01 -22.63 10.92
C PRO A 271 26.16 -22.41 9.94
N VAL A 272 25.82 -22.10 8.68
CA VAL A 272 26.81 -21.74 7.65
C VAL A 272 26.74 -20.24 7.40
N GLN A 273 27.91 -19.61 7.35
CA GLN A 273 28.01 -18.21 6.96
C GLN A 273 27.72 -18.09 5.47
N THR A 274 26.77 -17.22 5.13
CA THR A 274 26.45 -16.80 3.77
C THR A 274 26.64 -15.30 3.65
N GLU A 275 26.98 -14.81 2.46
CA GLU A 275 27.05 -13.39 2.19
C GLU A 275 25.86 -13.00 1.31
N ASP A 276 25.05 -12.06 1.77
CA ASP A 276 23.92 -11.54 1.03
C ASP A 276 23.98 -10.01 1.05
N ASN A 277 24.02 -9.40 -0.13
CA ASN A 277 24.17 -7.94 -0.30
C ASN A 277 25.32 -7.30 0.50
N GLY A 278 26.45 -8.00 0.63
CA GLY A 278 27.62 -7.54 1.39
C GLY A 278 27.51 -7.68 2.91
N GLN A 279 26.41 -8.25 3.42
CA GLN A 279 26.25 -8.56 4.84
C GLN A 279 26.46 -10.05 5.12
N LYS A 280 27.19 -10.32 6.19
CA LYS A 280 27.39 -11.69 6.69
C LYS A 280 26.13 -12.16 7.40
N ASN A 281 25.51 -13.21 6.88
CA ASN A 281 24.37 -13.87 7.49
C ASN A 281 24.74 -15.31 7.86
N TYR A 282 24.06 -15.87 8.85
CA TYR A 282 24.21 -17.26 9.28
C TYR A 282 22.89 -17.99 9.04
N ARG A 283 22.96 -19.11 8.31
CA ARG A 283 21.76 -19.84 7.86
C ARG A 283 21.84 -21.33 8.21
N LEU A 284 20.70 -21.91 8.51
CA LEU A 284 20.53 -23.35 8.65
C LEU A 284 20.08 -24.01 7.33
N GLY A 285 19.46 -23.26 6.43
CA GLY A 285 19.03 -23.73 5.11
C GLY A 285 17.62 -24.34 5.11
N PHE A 286 16.71 -23.80 5.88
CA PHE A 286 15.28 -24.09 5.76
C PHE A 286 14.46 -22.83 5.57
N GLN A 287 13.26 -22.98 5.01
CA GLN A 287 12.26 -21.93 4.90
C GLN A 287 11.03 -22.31 5.70
N SER A 288 10.47 -21.32 6.37
CA SER A 288 9.16 -21.40 6.99
C SER A 288 8.33 -20.26 6.41
N ARG A 289 7.39 -20.60 5.58
CA ARG A 289 6.37 -19.68 5.08
C ARG A 289 5.05 -20.42 5.15
N PRO A 290 4.38 -20.43 6.30
CA PRO A 290 3.02 -20.94 6.37
C PRO A 290 2.10 -19.95 5.65
N VAL A 291 2.11 -20.06 4.31
CA VAL A 291 1.23 -19.30 3.42
C VAL A 291 0.08 -20.21 3.08
N GLN A 292 -1.12 -19.79 3.38
CA GLN A 292 -2.32 -20.44 2.93
C GLN A 292 -2.70 -19.88 1.57
N ILE A 293 -2.80 -20.77 0.58
CA ILE A 293 -3.26 -20.42 -0.76
C ILE A 293 -4.69 -20.92 -0.90
N ASP A 294 -5.63 -20.02 -0.91
CA ASP A 294 -7.05 -20.30 -1.04
C ASP A 294 -7.60 -19.77 -2.36
N LYS A 295 -8.73 -20.34 -2.77
CA LYS A 295 -9.57 -19.82 -3.85
C LYS A 295 -10.92 -19.49 -3.23
N LEU A 296 -11.21 -18.22 -3.12
CA LEU A 296 -12.46 -17.81 -2.49
C LEU A 296 -13.62 -17.88 -3.49
N PRO A 297 -14.81 -18.38 -3.09
CA PRO A 297 -16.04 -18.21 -3.85
C PRO A 297 -16.32 -16.72 -4.08
N PHE A 298 -17.00 -16.38 -5.19
CA PHE A 298 -17.26 -15.00 -5.60
C PHE A 298 -17.77 -14.09 -4.46
N ALA A 299 -18.78 -14.54 -3.71
CA ALA A 299 -19.35 -13.73 -2.62
C ALA A 299 -18.34 -13.43 -1.50
N GLN A 300 -17.52 -14.43 -1.14
CA GLN A 300 -16.45 -14.24 -0.13
C GLN A 300 -15.33 -13.38 -0.68
N ALA A 301 -14.90 -13.60 -1.92
CA ALA A 301 -13.88 -12.79 -2.60
C ALA A 301 -14.31 -11.32 -2.70
N LEU A 302 -15.57 -11.05 -3.07
CA LEU A 302 -16.12 -9.70 -3.14
C LEU A 302 -16.17 -9.05 -1.75
N SER A 303 -16.67 -9.77 -0.74
CA SER A 303 -16.73 -9.27 0.64
C SER A 303 -15.33 -8.93 1.15
N ARG A 304 -14.35 -9.83 0.97
CA ARG A 304 -12.95 -9.60 1.37
C ARG A 304 -12.34 -8.42 0.60
N SER A 305 -12.56 -8.33 -0.71
CA SER A 305 -12.10 -7.23 -1.54
C SER A 305 -12.63 -5.87 -1.04
N ILE A 306 -13.92 -5.79 -0.70
CA ILE A 306 -14.51 -4.56 -0.14
C ILE A 306 -13.88 -4.21 1.21
N GLN A 307 -13.67 -5.21 2.08
CA GLN A 307 -13.03 -5.01 3.39
C GLN A 307 -11.60 -4.49 3.24
N GLU A 308 -10.80 -5.12 2.36
CA GLU A 308 -9.42 -4.69 2.09
C GLU A 308 -9.37 -3.29 1.48
N ASN A 309 -10.19 -3.00 0.48
CA ASN A 309 -10.25 -1.66 -0.12
C ASN A 309 -10.65 -0.60 0.92
N LYS A 310 -11.63 -0.87 1.80
CA LYS A 310 -11.99 0.02 2.91
C LYS A 310 -10.81 0.23 3.85
N ARG A 311 -10.12 -0.83 4.22
CA ARG A 311 -8.97 -0.80 5.12
C ARG A 311 -7.83 0.04 4.54
N TYR A 312 -7.41 -0.22 3.30
CA TYR A 312 -6.38 0.57 2.62
C TYR A 312 -6.81 2.03 2.42
N SER A 313 -8.09 2.28 2.15
CA SER A 313 -8.61 3.66 2.07
C SER A 313 -8.43 4.42 3.38
N LEU A 314 -8.75 3.80 4.51
CA LEU A 314 -8.56 4.40 5.83
C LEU A 314 -7.09 4.64 6.16
N LEU A 315 -6.20 3.73 5.75
CA LEU A 315 -4.75 3.90 5.90
C LEU A 315 -4.21 5.08 5.08
N ILE A 316 -4.67 5.25 3.84
CA ILE A 316 -4.26 6.40 3.01
C ILE A 316 -4.71 7.71 3.68
N VAL A 317 -5.93 7.75 4.19
CA VAL A 317 -6.44 8.93 4.92
C VAL A 317 -5.62 9.18 6.19
N ASP A 318 -5.28 8.13 6.95
CA ASP A 318 -4.45 8.23 8.16
C ASP A 318 -3.02 8.70 7.81
N LEU A 319 -2.43 8.19 6.72
CA LEU A 319 -1.14 8.64 6.21
C LEU A 319 -1.16 10.13 5.86
N VAL A 320 -2.17 10.59 5.12
CA VAL A 320 -2.32 12.02 4.76
C VAL A 320 -2.46 12.87 6.02
N ARG A 321 -3.27 12.43 6.98
CA ARG A 321 -3.41 13.10 8.28
C ARG A 321 -2.08 13.18 9.02
N LYS A 322 -1.34 12.07 9.12
CA LYS A 322 -0.03 12.01 9.79
C LYS A 322 1.04 12.86 9.07
N LEU A 323 0.96 12.98 7.74
CA LEU A 323 1.81 13.93 6.98
C LEU A 323 1.52 15.38 7.38
N VAL A 324 0.24 15.77 7.48
CA VAL A 324 -0.17 17.11 7.92
C VAL A 324 0.22 17.37 9.37
N GLU A 325 0.13 16.37 10.24
CA GLU A 325 0.57 16.43 11.65
C GLU A 325 2.10 16.33 11.82
N HIS A 326 2.88 16.25 10.73
CA HIS A 326 4.34 16.04 10.72
C HIS A 326 4.81 14.75 11.41
N LYS A 327 3.93 13.78 11.59
CA LYS A 327 4.23 12.46 12.18
C LYS A 327 4.65 11.40 11.16
N ALA A 328 4.49 11.67 9.86
CA ALA A 328 4.96 10.83 8.78
C ALA A 328 6.00 11.56 7.92
N SER A 329 6.83 10.80 7.21
CA SER A 329 7.86 11.36 6.32
C SER A 329 7.49 11.18 4.86
N ILE A 330 7.64 12.26 4.07
CA ILE A 330 7.48 12.22 2.60
C ILE A 330 8.46 11.22 1.96
N LYS A 331 9.58 10.92 2.62
CA LYS A 331 10.57 9.94 2.14
C LYS A 331 10.02 8.52 1.97
N GLN A 332 8.93 8.19 2.63
CA GLN A 332 8.28 6.86 2.50
C GLN A 332 7.34 6.76 1.30
N MET A 333 6.94 7.89 0.72
CA MET A 333 6.12 7.88 -0.48
C MET A 333 6.93 7.38 -1.67
N GLU A 334 6.32 6.51 -2.44
CA GLU A 334 6.86 6.08 -3.72
C GLU A 334 6.27 6.94 -4.84
N GLY A 335 7.14 7.43 -5.68
CA GLY A 335 6.76 8.18 -6.87
C GLY A 335 6.77 7.32 -8.15
N PRO A 336 6.83 7.94 -9.33
CA PRO A 336 6.75 7.25 -10.61
C PRO A 336 7.83 6.16 -10.81
N ILE A 337 9.04 6.36 -10.26
CA ILE A 337 10.14 5.39 -10.38
C ILE A 337 9.86 4.16 -9.51
N GLY A 338 9.35 4.36 -8.30
CA GLY A 338 8.92 3.28 -7.40
C GLY A 338 7.80 2.45 -8.02
N ILE A 339 6.77 3.11 -8.57
CA ILE A 339 5.67 2.43 -9.29
C ILE A 339 6.20 1.66 -10.50
N ALA A 340 7.19 2.20 -11.24
CA ALA A 340 7.79 1.51 -12.38
C ALA A 340 8.53 0.24 -11.95
N ARG A 341 9.28 0.31 -10.85
CA ARG A 341 9.98 -0.83 -10.26
C ARG A 341 8.98 -1.89 -9.80
N ALA A 342 8.00 -1.52 -8.98
CA ALA A 342 6.96 -2.42 -8.49
C ALA A 342 6.19 -3.09 -9.65
N SER A 343 5.89 -2.34 -10.73
CA SER A 343 5.26 -2.90 -11.93
C SER A 343 6.16 -3.90 -12.67
N GLY A 344 7.47 -3.64 -12.70
CA GLY A 344 8.46 -4.55 -13.27
C GLY A 344 8.59 -5.84 -12.45
N ASP A 345 8.65 -5.71 -11.14
CA ASP A 345 8.78 -6.84 -10.21
C ASP A 345 7.50 -7.70 -10.22
N ALA A 346 6.33 -7.09 -10.21
CA ALA A 346 5.06 -7.81 -10.32
C ALA A 346 4.93 -8.56 -11.67
N ALA A 347 5.42 -7.97 -12.77
CA ALA A 347 5.40 -8.60 -14.09
C ALA A 347 6.39 -9.77 -14.24
N ARG A 348 7.43 -9.82 -13.40
CA ARG A 348 8.41 -10.94 -13.38
C ARG A 348 7.96 -12.12 -12.54
N GLN A 349 7.03 -11.89 -11.61
CA GLN A 349 6.47 -12.97 -10.80
C GLN A 349 5.58 -13.88 -11.65
N PRO A 350 5.52 -15.19 -11.35
CA PRO A 350 4.71 -16.11 -12.11
C PRO A 350 3.22 -15.82 -11.94
N GLY A 351 2.48 -15.85 -13.05
CA GLY A 351 1.03 -15.63 -13.06
C GLY A 351 0.62 -14.17 -13.22
N TRP A 352 -0.69 -13.94 -13.23
CA TRP A 352 -1.31 -12.61 -13.43
C TRP A 352 -1.66 -11.92 -12.12
N THR A 353 -1.75 -12.68 -11.04
CA THR A 353 -2.24 -12.21 -9.74
C THR A 353 -1.40 -11.10 -9.12
N PRO A 354 -0.05 -11.13 -9.15
CA PRO A 354 0.75 -10.04 -8.60
C PRO A 354 0.53 -8.71 -9.34
N LEU A 355 0.44 -8.78 -10.69
CA LEU A 355 0.20 -7.60 -11.50
C LEU A 355 -1.21 -7.04 -11.28
N LEU A 356 -2.25 -7.90 -11.23
CA LEU A 356 -3.62 -7.47 -10.95
C LEU A 356 -3.78 -6.90 -9.54
N GLY A 357 -3.10 -7.49 -8.54
CA GLY A 357 -3.07 -6.95 -7.18
C GLY A 357 -2.44 -5.56 -7.11
N LEU A 358 -1.30 -5.38 -7.78
CA LEU A 358 -0.66 -4.07 -7.89
C LEU A 358 -1.56 -3.05 -8.62
N MET A 359 -2.24 -3.47 -9.71
CA MET A 359 -3.18 -2.63 -10.43
C MET A 359 -4.35 -2.20 -9.53
N ALA A 360 -4.90 -3.11 -8.72
CA ALA A 360 -5.96 -2.80 -7.77
C ALA A 360 -5.51 -1.74 -6.75
N MET A 361 -4.30 -1.89 -6.18
CA MET A 361 -3.73 -0.95 -5.23
C MET A 361 -3.50 0.43 -5.86
N ILE A 362 -2.91 0.50 -7.06
CA ILE A 362 -2.70 1.77 -7.78
C ILE A 362 -4.04 2.43 -8.11
N SER A 363 -5.03 1.66 -8.56
CA SER A 363 -6.37 2.17 -8.87
C SER A 363 -7.05 2.77 -7.65
N LEU A 364 -6.99 2.09 -6.51
CA LEU A 364 -7.52 2.59 -5.24
C LEU A 364 -6.84 3.91 -4.82
N ASN A 365 -5.50 3.93 -4.87
CA ASN A 365 -4.73 5.12 -4.53
C ASN A 365 -5.11 6.30 -5.42
N LEU A 366 -5.19 6.08 -6.74
CA LEU A 366 -5.58 7.12 -7.70
C LEU A 366 -7.00 7.65 -7.41
N GLY A 367 -7.95 6.76 -7.10
CA GLY A 367 -9.31 7.14 -6.70
C GLY A 367 -9.33 8.01 -5.45
N ILE A 368 -8.61 7.62 -4.40
CA ILE A 368 -8.59 8.34 -3.12
C ILE A 368 -7.83 9.67 -3.24
N PHE A 369 -6.65 9.68 -3.87
CA PHE A 369 -5.89 10.92 -4.04
C PHE A 369 -6.64 11.94 -4.87
N ASN A 370 -7.38 11.52 -5.91
CA ASN A 370 -8.22 12.43 -6.68
C ASN A 370 -9.42 12.98 -5.90
N LEU A 371 -9.84 12.33 -4.81
CA LEU A 371 -10.87 12.87 -3.89
C LEU A 371 -10.31 13.85 -2.85
N LEU A 372 -8.98 13.99 -2.72
CA LEU A 372 -8.42 14.99 -1.81
C LEU A 372 -8.82 16.41 -2.23
N PRO A 373 -9.07 17.31 -1.26
CA PRO A 373 -9.53 18.68 -1.52
C PRO A 373 -8.39 19.58 -2.07
N ILE A 374 -7.68 19.09 -3.07
CA ILE A 374 -6.58 19.80 -3.73
C ILE A 374 -7.11 20.35 -5.06
N PRO A 375 -7.11 21.67 -5.26
CA PRO A 375 -7.47 22.26 -6.55
C PRO A 375 -6.63 21.64 -7.67
N ILE A 376 -7.22 21.42 -8.84
CA ILE A 376 -6.69 20.66 -10.00
C ILE A 376 -7.10 19.17 -9.98
N LEU A 377 -7.27 18.55 -8.81
CA LEU A 377 -7.86 17.22 -8.68
C LEU A 377 -9.39 17.34 -8.62
N ASP A 378 -10.09 16.23 -8.86
CA ASP A 378 -11.57 16.20 -8.79
C ASP A 378 -12.09 16.60 -7.41
N GLY A 379 -11.39 16.21 -6.34
CA GLY A 379 -11.71 16.62 -4.97
C GLY A 379 -11.67 18.13 -4.76
N GLY A 380 -10.84 18.85 -5.50
CA GLY A 380 -10.84 20.32 -5.51
C GLY A 380 -12.09 20.90 -6.17
N ILE A 381 -12.52 20.31 -7.29
CA ILE A 381 -13.79 20.70 -7.95
C ILE A 381 -14.97 20.41 -7.01
N ILE A 382 -14.97 19.23 -6.38
CA ILE A 382 -15.97 18.82 -5.39
C ILE A 382 -16.03 19.81 -4.23
N LEU A 383 -14.88 20.18 -3.64
CA LEU A 383 -14.79 21.14 -2.55
C LEU A 383 -15.37 22.51 -2.96
N LEU A 384 -14.97 23.02 -4.14
CA LEU A 384 -15.48 24.31 -4.64
C LEU A 384 -16.99 24.27 -4.84
N LEU A 385 -17.55 23.16 -5.38
CA LEU A 385 -18.99 22.99 -5.55
C LEU A 385 -19.73 22.93 -4.21
N ILE A 386 -19.16 22.32 -3.19
CA ILE A 386 -19.72 22.32 -1.83
C ILE A 386 -19.74 23.75 -1.25
N ILE A 387 -18.63 24.48 -1.38
CA ILE A 387 -18.54 25.87 -0.91
C ILE A 387 -19.57 26.74 -1.64
N GLU A 388 -19.67 26.64 -2.97
CA GLU A 388 -20.67 27.36 -3.77
C GLU A 388 -22.12 27.01 -3.37
N GLY A 389 -22.33 25.72 -3.02
CA GLY A 389 -23.63 25.25 -2.51
C GLY A 389 -24.01 25.89 -1.18
N VAL A 390 -23.07 25.95 -0.23
CA VAL A 390 -23.26 26.58 1.08
C VAL A 390 -23.45 28.10 0.94
N LEU A 391 -22.62 28.75 0.13
CA LEU A 391 -22.70 30.19 -0.11
C LEU A 391 -23.90 30.60 -0.98
N ARG A 392 -24.58 29.65 -1.62
CA ARG A 392 -25.67 29.85 -2.60
C ARG A 392 -25.33 30.81 -3.75
N ARG A 393 -24.05 31.02 -4.00
CA ARG A 393 -23.53 31.83 -5.11
C ARG A 393 -22.25 31.18 -5.67
N ASP A 394 -21.98 31.49 -6.92
CA ASP A 394 -20.74 31.00 -7.55
C ASP A 394 -19.52 31.83 -7.12
N ILE A 395 -18.40 31.19 -6.95
CA ILE A 395 -17.12 31.82 -6.67
C ILE A 395 -16.65 32.51 -7.95
N SER A 396 -16.16 33.74 -7.84
CA SER A 396 -15.71 34.51 -9.00
C SER A 396 -14.58 33.80 -9.75
N ILE A 397 -14.58 33.92 -11.06
CA ILE A 397 -13.59 33.29 -11.94
C ILE A 397 -12.17 33.67 -11.53
N ARG A 398 -11.92 34.93 -11.16
CA ARG A 398 -10.59 35.41 -10.71
C ARG A 398 -10.09 34.69 -9.46
N ILE A 399 -11.00 34.37 -8.51
CA ILE A 399 -10.65 33.63 -7.30
C ILE A 399 -10.32 32.18 -7.67
N LYS A 400 -11.16 31.52 -8.48
CA LYS A 400 -10.90 30.15 -8.94
C LYS A 400 -9.56 30.07 -9.65
N GLU A 401 -9.28 30.99 -10.56
CA GLU A 401 -8.01 31.03 -11.31
C GLU A 401 -6.80 31.12 -10.39
N ARG A 402 -6.83 32.03 -9.38
CA ARG A 402 -5.74 32.12 -8.39
C ARG A 402 -5.57 30.85 -7.57
N ILE A 403 -6.68 30.21 -7.17
CA ILE A 403 -6.67 28.95 -6.46
C ILE A 403 -5.99 27.85 -7.31
N TYR A 404 -6.38 27.72 -8.57
CA TYR A 404 -5.79 26.75 -9.49
C TYR A 404 -4.31 27.03 -9.76
N GLN A 405 -3.92 28.28 -9.98
CA GLN A 405 -2.51 28.66 -10.19
C GLN A 405 -1.65 28.33 -8.98
N THR A 406 -2.11 28.67 -7.77
CA THR A 406 -1.37 28.35 -6.52
C THR A 406 -1.25 26.86 -6.32
N ALA A 407 -2.33 26.11 -6.53
CA ALA A 407 -2.32 24.65 -6.42
C ALA A 407 -1.42 23.98 -7.48
N PHE A 408 -1.36 24.53 -8.68
CA PHE A 408 -0.48 24.03 -9.74
C PHE A 408 1.00 24.18 -9.39
N VAL A 409 1.39 25.35 -8.87
CA VAL A 409 2.76 25.57 -8.39
C VAL A 409 3.10 24.62 -7.25
N PHE A 410 2.20 24.49 -6.26
CA PHE A 410 2.37 23.54 -5.17
C PHE A 410 2.54 22.10 -5.66
N LEU A 411 1.70 21.66 -6.61
CA LEU A 411 1.75 20.29 -7.14
C LEU A 411 3.07 20.03 -7.89
N ILE A 412 3.57 21.00 -8.67
CA ILE A 412 4.87 20.87 -9.35
C ILE A 412 6.00 20.74 -8.33
N LEU A 413 6.03 21.58 -7.28
CA LEU A 413 7.06 21.51 -6.25
C LEU A 413 6.97 20.19 -5.50
N PHE A 414 5.77 19.74 -5.14
CA PHE A 414 5.56 18.45 -4.48
C PHE A 414 6.04 17.28 -5.36
N ALA A 415 5.66 17.27 -6.64
CA ALA A 415 6.11 16.25 -7.60
C ALA A 415 7.64 16.23 -7.73
N ALA A 416 8.28 17.40 -7.79
CA ALA A 416 9.74 17.51 -7.84
C ALA A 416 10.40 16.88 -6.59
N VAL A 417 9.85 17.13 -5.39
CA VAL A 417 10.35 16.51 -4.14
C VAL A 417 10.17 15.01 -4.15
N VAL A 418 9.01 14.49 -4.60
CA VAL A 418 8.74 13.05 -4.67
C VAL A 418 9.68 12.38 -5.67
N ILE A 419 9.86 12.97 -6.88
CA ILE A 419 10.78 12.44 -7.90
C ILE A 419 12.22 12.47 -7.41
N TYR A 420 12.63 13.53 -6.72
CA TYR A 420 13.96 13.61 -6.11
C TYR A 420 14.18 12.50 -5.09
N ASN A 421 13.22 12.28 -4.17
CA ASN A 421 13.29 11.19 -3.20
C ASN A 421 13.36 9.80 -3.86
N ASP A 422 12.57 9.59 -4.90
CA ASP A 422 12.57 8.35 -5.68
C ASP A 422 13.92 8.09 -6.36
N LEU A 423 14.50 9.13 -6.95
CA LEU A 423 15.81 9.06 -7.59
C LEU A 423 16.91 8.73 -6.59
N MET A 424 16.86 9.34 -5.39
CA MET A 424 17.83 9.08 -4.33
C MET A 424 17.74 7.65 -3.80
N LYS A 425 16.53 7.08 -3.71
CA LYS A 425 16.33 5.66 -3.39
C LYS A 425 16.83 4.72 -4.49
N ALA A 426 16.71 5.13 -5.77
CA ALA A 426 17.11 4.32 -6.90
C ALA A 426 18.63 4.28 -7.12
N LEU A 427 19.35 5.31 -6.69
CA LEU A 427 20.80 5.50 -6.91
C LEU A 427 21.52 5.78 -5.58
N PRO A 428 21.67 4.78 -4.70
CA PRO A 428 22.29 4.96 -3.38
C PRO A 428 23.74 5.47 -3.45
N GLY A 429 24.46 5.21 -4.54
CA GLY A 429 25.81 5.77 -4.78
C GLY A 429 25.84 7.27 -5.08
N LEU A 430 24.72 7.88 -5.48
CA LEU A 430 24.59 9.33 -5.68
C LEU A 430 24.36 10.05 -4.33
N ALA A 431 23.66 9.39 -3.40
CA ALA A 431 23.37 9.94 -2.07
C ALA A 431 24.63 10.20 -1.25
N GLN A 432 25.72 9.46 -1.50
CA GLN A 432 27.00 9.65 -0.84
C GLN A 432 27.87 10.77 -1.46
N ARG A 433 27.47 11.35 -2.59
CA ARG A 433 28.23 12.36 -3.34
C ARG A 433 27.63 13.77 -3.31
N LEU A 434 26.44 13.91 -2.75
CA LEU A 434 25.80 15.23 -2.59
C LEU A 434 25.96 15.70 -1.13
N PRO A 435 26.30 16.98 -0.93
CA PRO A 435 26.56 17.55 0.41
C PRO A 435 25.34 17.59 1.30
#